data_90ce1cce051d0aed26d5d3a556811279
#
_entry.id   90ce1cce051d0aed26d5d3a556811279
#
_cell.length_a   1.000
_cell.length_b   1.000
_cell.length_c   1.000
_cell.angle_alpha   90.00
_cell.angle_beta   90.00
_cell.angle_gamma   90.00
#
_symmetry.space_group_name_H-M   'P 1'
#
loop_
_entity.id
_entity.type
_entity.pdbx_description
1 polymer ?
#
loop_
_entity_poly.entity_id
_entity_poly.type
_entity_poly.pdbx_seq_one_letter_code
_entity_poly.pdbx_strand_id
1 'polypeptide(L)'
;MTKTQMNYIAGDWVSGPTEIENINPSDLSEVVGVFAQASSDQLEDALDAARRAQAEWATYGLERKQNVLMAIGNELMARAEELGTLLSREEGKPLAEGKGEVFRAGQFFTYFAAEVLRQIGDTADSTRDGIEVDVRREPLGVVAIISPWNFPTATASWKIAPALAFGNAVIWKPANLTPASAVALSEIISRQDIPKGLFNLVMGAGRDVGQRLVESPKIDAISFTGSVP
;
A
#
# COMPACT_ATOMS: atom_id res chain seq x y z
N MET A 1 -20.77 8.61 19.00
CA MET A 1 -20.58 8.65 17.53
C MET A 1 -19.22 8.03 17.23
N THR A 2 -19.16 7.05 16.36
CA THR A 2 -17.90 6.42 15.92
C THR A 2 -17.10 7.47 15.13
N LYS A 3 -15.81 7.66 15.49
CA LYS A 3 -14.95 8.62 14.80
C LYS A 3 -14.70 8.15 13.37
N THR A 4 -14.91 9.01 12.37
CA THR A 4 -14.63 8.70 10.98
C THR A 4 -13.15 8.45 10.75
N GLN A 5 -12.81 7.33 10.12
CA GLN A 5 -11.48 6.99 9.67
C GLN A 5 -11.17 7.72 8.36
N MET A 6 -9.95 8.21 8.23
CA MET A 6 -9.56 9.15 7.19
C MET A 6 -8.71 8.50 6.10
N ASN A 7 -8.59 9.17 4.96
CA ASN A 7 -7.58 8.90 3.95
C ASN A 7 -6.20 9.35 4.47
N TYR A 8 -5.13 8.73 3.99
CA TYR A 8 -3.76 9.18 4.26
C TYR A 8 -3.14 9.71 2.97
N ILE A 9 -3.01 11.02 2.86
CA ILE A 9 -2.63 11.72 1.62
C ILE A 9 -1.52 12.72 1.91
N ALA A 10 -0.47 12.69 1.13
CA ALA A 10 0.67 13.61 1.22
C ALA A 10 1.32 13.70 2.63
N GLY A 11 1.20 12.62 3.41
CA GLY A 11 1.75 12.52 4.75
C GLY A 11 0.83 12.97 5.88
N ASP A 12 -0.44 13.27 5.57
CA ASP A 12 -1.43 13.70 6.55
C ASP A 12 -2.72 12.86 6.46
N TRP A 13 -3.42 12.71 7.60
CA TRP A 13 -4.73 12.08 7.66
C TRP A 13 -5.80 13.12 7.34
N VAL A 14 -6.56 12.90 6.27
CA VAL A 14 -7.52 13.86 5.74
C VAL A 14 -8.91 13.24 5.61
N SER A 15 -9.94 14.02 5.93
CA SER A 15 -11.34 13.65 5.69
C SER A 15 -11.65 13.62 4.20
N GLY A 16 -12.86 13.19 3.84
CA GLY A 16 -13.37 13.24 2.46
C GLY A 16 -14.73 13.92 2.39
N PRO A 17 -15.25 14.18 1.19
CA PRO A 17 -16.55 14.81 0.99
C PRO A 17 -17.73 13.90 1.35
N THR A 18 -17.53 12.59 1.36
CA THR A 18 -18.54 11.59 1.72
C THR A 18 -17.93 10.50 2.58
N GLU A 19 -18.78 9.69 3.19
CA GLU A 19 -18.41 8.61 4.10
C GLU A 19 -19.19 7.35 3.76
N ILE A 20 -18.62 6.19 4.09
CA ILE A 20 -19.31 4.90 4.05
C ILE A 20 -19.21 4.20 5.39
N GLU A 21 -20.25 3.48 5.77
CA GLU A 21 -20.21 2.56 6.90
C GLU A 21 -19.67 1.20 6.43
N ASN A 22 -18.84 0.59 7.27
CA ASN A 22 -18.41 -0.79 7.14
C ASN A 22 -19.13 -1.62 8.19
N ILE A 23 -19.91 -2.59 7.75
CA ILE A 23 -20.77 -3.42 8.59
C ILE A 23 -20.19 -4.83 8.65
N ASN A 24 -20.15 -5.42 9.85
CA ASN A 24 -19.74 -6.80 10.04
C ASN A 24 -20.71 -7.76 9.33
N PRO A 25 -20.27 -8.53 8.31
CA PRO A 25 -21.17 -9.42 7.58
C PRO A 25 -21.67 -10.61 8.42
N SER A 26 -21.02 -10.90 9.55
CA SER A 26 -21.45 -11.95 10.49
C SER A 26 -22.41 -11.44 11.57
N ASP A 27 -22.50 -10.10 11.75
CA ASP A 27 -23.45 -9.44 12.67
C ASP A 27 -23.84 -8.09 12.07
N LEU A 28 -24.94 -8.05 11.33
CA LEU A 28 -25.39 -6.85 10.63
C LEU A 28 -25.81 -5.68 11.54
N SER A 29 -25.89 -5.90 12.86
CA SER A 29 -26.10 -4.85 13.85
C SER A 29 -24.81 -4.13 14.26
N GLU A 30 -23.65 -4.69 13.92
CA GLU A 30 -22.35 -4.16 14.26
C GLU A 30 -21.78 -3.30 13.12
N VAL A 31 -21.58 -2.01 13.39
CA VAL A 31 -20.80 -1.10 12.53
C VAL A 31 -19.34 -1.21 12.95
N VAL A 32 -18.49 -1.76 12.09
CA VAL A 32 -17.03 -1.88 12.32
C VAL A 32 -16.37 -0.51 12.33
N GLY A 33 -16.82 0.39 11.45
CA GLY A 33 -16.32 1.77 11.39
C GLY A 33 -17.01 2.60 10.30
N VAL A 34 -16.67 3.89 10.28
CA VAL A 34 -17.08 4.87 9.25
C VAL A 34 -15.83 5.38 8.54
N PHE A 35 -15.84 5.43 7.22
CA PHE A 35 -14.64 5.67 6.42
C PHE A 35 -14.88 6.74 5.36
N ALA A 36 -14.01 7.76 5.36
CA ALA A 36 -14.04 8.85 4.41
C ALA A 36 -13.74 8.36 2.99
N GLN A 37 -14.44 8.90 2.00
CA GLN A 37 -14.16 8.68 0.58
C GLN A 37 -13.47 9.90 0.02
N ALA A 38 -12.35 9.69 -0.68
CA ALA A 38 -11.56 10.76 -1.26
C ALA A 38 -12.24 11.46 -2.44
N SER A 39 -11.99 12.76 -2.57
CA SER A 39 -12.35 13.51 -3.77
C SER A 39 -11.33 13.34 -4.89
N SER A 40 -11.70 13.83 -6.08
CA SER A 40 -10.78 13.89 -7.23
C SER A 40 -9.58 14.79 -6.95
N ASP A 41 -9.79 15.93 -6.30
CA ASP A 41 -8.71 16.87 -5.97
C ASP A 41 -7.73 16.25 -4.96
N GLN A 42 -8.23 15.52 -3.96
CA GLN A 42 -7.40 14.78 -3.02
C GLN A 42 -6.58 13.66 -3.69
N LEU A 43 -7.12 13.03 -4.74
CA LEU A 43 -6.35 12.08 -5.55
C LEU A 43 -5.22 12.79 -6.30
N GLU A 44 -5.48 13.95 -6.88
CA GLU A 44 -4.44 14.75 -7.57
C GLU A 44 -3.35 15.19 -6.60
N ASP A 45 -3.71 15.65 -5.39
CA ASP A 45 -2.76 15.99 -4.33
C ASP A 45 -1.88 14.79 -3.95
N ALA A 46 -2.47 13.58 -3.85
CA ALA A 46 -1.73 12.35 -3.58
C ALA A 46 -0.73 12.01 -4.70
N LEU A 47 -1.15 12.16 -5.97
CA LEU A 47 -0.30 11.90 -7.13
C LEU A 47 0.89 12.85 -7.20
N ASP A 48 0.66 14.14 -6.98
CA ASP A 48 1.71 15.16 -7.00
C ASP A 48 2.69 15.00 -5.81
N ALA A 49 2.18 14.65 -4.64
CA ALA A 49 3.01 14.35 -3.48
C ALA A 49 3.84 13.08 -3.70
N ALA A 50 3.25 12.03 -4.28
CA ALA A 50 3.91 10.77 -4.57
C ALA A 50 5.10 10.96 -5.53
N ARG A 51 4.94 11.78 -6.58
CA ARG A 51 6.00 12.06 -7.54
C ARG A 51 7.21 12.74 -6.88
N ARG A 52 6.97 13.72 -6.01
CA ARG A 52 8.04 14.39 -5.25
C ARG A 52 8.73 13.45 -4.27
N ALA A 53 7.94 12.72 -3.49
CA ALA A 53 8.44 11.80 -2.48
C ALA A 53 9.21 10.61 -3.09
N GLN A 54 8.80 10.14 -4.27
CA GLN A 54 9.50 9.08 -4.99
C GLN A 54 10.92 9.49 -5.37
N ALA A 55 11.09 10.70 -5.91
CA ALA A 55 12.41 11.20 -6.28
C ALA A 55 13.36 11.29 -5.06
N GLU A 56 12.84 11.69 -3.91
CA GLU A 56 13.58 11.70 -2.66
C GLU A 56 13.90 10.29 -2.18
N TRP A 57 12.90 9.40 -2.13
CA TRP A 57 13.05 8.01 -1.66
C TRP A 57 14.04 7.20 -2.51
N ALA A 58 14.09 7.45 -3.80
CA ALA A 58 15.02 6.78 -4.71
C ALA A 58 16.48 7.01 -4.29
N THR A 59 16.79 8.16 -3.68
CA THR A 59 18.15 8.50 -3.22
C THR A 59 18.52 7.89 -1.87
N TYR A 60 17.56 7.35 -1.11
CA TYR A 60 17.84 6.78 0.21
C TYR A 60 18.65 5.49 0.12
N GLY A 61 19.59 5.33 1.06
CA GLY A 61 20.42 4.12 1.15
C GLY A 61 19.59 2.86 1.42
N LEU A 62 20.12 1.72 0.98
CA LEU A 62 19.42 0.42 1.09
C LEU A 62 19.12 0.03 2.54
N GLU A 63 20.02 0.32 3.47
CA GLU A 63 19.84 0.04 4.91
C GLU A 63 18.64 0.79 5.49
N ARG A 64 18.41 2.06 5.12
CA ARG A 64 17.26 2.83 5.57
C ARG A 64 15.96 2.22 5.04
N LYS A 65 15.93 1.83 3.76
CA LYS A 65 14.79 1.14 3.15
C LYS A 65 14.52 -0.21 3.84
N GLN A 66 15.57 -0.99 4.11
CA GLN A 66 15.48 -2.24 4.85
C GLN A 66 14.84 -2.04 6.23
N ASN A 67 15.34 -1.07 7.00
CA ASN A 67 14.88 -0.81 8.36
C ASN A 67 13.39 -0.42 8.40
N VAL A 68 12.95 0.41 7.47
CA VAL A 68 11.54 0.79 7.33
C VAL A 68 10.66 -0.44 7.06
N LEU A 69 11.02 -1.25 6.07
CA LEU A 69 10.24 -2.45 5.72
C LEU A 69 10.26 -3.49 6.86
N MET A 70 11.39 -3.67 7.53
CA MET A 70 11.52 -4.57 8.67
C MET A 70 10.63 -4.11 9.84
N ALA A 71 10.58 -2.81 10.11
CA ALA A 71 9.74 -2.26 11.17
C ALA A 71 8.25 -2.49 10.89
N ILE A 72 7.79 -2.24 9.65
CA ILE A 72 6.41 -2.50 9.23
C ILE A 72 6.07 -3.99 9.39
N GLY A 73 6.93 -4.88 8.90
CA GLY A 73 6.70 -6.32 8.95
C GLY A 73 6.65 -6.86 10.37
N ASN A 74 7.56 -6.43 11.23
CA ASN A 74 7.60 -6.83 12.64
C ASN A 74 6.36 -6.34 13.41
N GLU A 75 5.89 -5.11 13.17
CA GLU A 75 4.69 -4.59 13.82
C GLU A 75 3.45 -5.35 13.37
N LEU A 76 3.29 -5.65 12.08
CA LEU A 76 2.18 -6.48 11.58
C LEU A 76 2.16 -7.85 12.25
N MET A 77 3.30 -8.54 12.32
CA MET A 77 3.39 -9.86 12.96
C MET A 77 3.09 -9.80 14.46
N ALA A 78 3.59 -8.78 15.16
CA ALA A 78 3.35 -8.58 16.58
C ALA A 78 1.88 -8.28 16.90
N ARG A 79 1.18 -7.58 16.00
CA ARG A 79 -0.24 -7.21 16.15
C ARG A 79 -1.19 -8.15 15.39
N ALA A 80 -0.73 -9.33 14.95
CA ALA A 80 -1.54 -10.24 14.14
C ALA A 80 -2.85 -10.68 14.84
N GLU A 81 -2.85 -10.80 16.17
CA GLU A 81 -4.06 -11.10 16.97
C GLU A 81 -5.10 -9.96 16.87
N GLU A 82 -4.68 -8.75 17.13
CA GLU A 82 -5.52 -7.55 17.11
C GLU A 82 -6.06 -7.27 15.69
N LEU A 83 -5.15 -7.14 14.74
CA LEU A 83 -5.48 -6.77 13.36
C LEU A 83 -6.20 -7.90 12.62
N GLY A 84 -5.89 -9.15 12.93
CA GLY A 84 -6.60 -10.30 12.39
C GLY A 84 -8.03 -10.39 12.91
N THR A 85 -8.28 -9.97 14.16
CA THR A 85 -9.64 -9.86 14.72
C THR A 85 -10.43 -8.77 14.01
N LEU A 86 -9.82 -7.59 13.75
CA LEU A 86 -10.42 -6.51 12.98
C LEU A 86 -10.79 -6.99 11.57
N LEU A 87 -9.86 -7.66 10.89
CA LEU A 87 -10.04 -8.19 9.55
C LEU A 87 -11.19 -9.21 9.49
N SER A 88 -11.27 -10.13 10.46
CA SER A 88 -12.36 -11.13 10.52
C SER A 88 -13.73 -10.48 10.74
N ARG A 89 -13.81 -9.44 11.56
CA ARG A 89 -15.06 -8.68 11.78
C ARG A 89 -15.49 -7.93 10.51
N GLU A 90 -14.53 -7.37 9.76
CA GLU A 90 -14.80 -6.59 8.57
C GLU A 90 -15.19 -7.44 7.37
N GLU A 91 -14.49 -8.55 7.16
CA GLU A 91 -14.63 -9.38 5.95
C GLU A 91 -15.47 -10.63 6.13
N GLY A 92 -15.58 -11.13 7.39
CA GLY A 92 -16.37 -12.30 7.73
C GLY A 92 -15.62 -13.63 7.67
N LYS A 93 -14.30 -13.64 7.40
CA LYS A 93 -13.53 -14.89 7.42
C LYS A 93 -13.29 -15.41 8.85
N PRO A 94 -13.02 -16.73 9.01
CA PRO A 94 -12.68 -17.32 10.31
C PRO A 94 -11.51 -16.59 10.97
N LEU A 95 -11.58 -16.39 12.30
CA LEU A 95 -10.60 -15.65 13.07
C LEU A 95 -9.16 -16.15 12.88
N ALA A 96 -8.98 -17.47 12.81
CA ALA A 96 -7.65 -18.07 12.61
C ALA A 96 -7.06 -17.68 11.23
N GLU A 97 -7.91 -17.57 10.20
CA GLU A 97 -7.48 -17.15 8.87
C GLU A 97 -7.15 -15.67 8.84
N GLY A 98 -7.96 -14.81 9.50
CA GLY A 98 -7.68 -13.38 9.63
C GLY A 98 -6.33 -13.11 10.31
N LYS A 99 -6.05 -13.80 11.41
CA LYS A 99 -4.75 -13.73 12.10
C LYS A 99 -3.59 -14.22 11.22
N GLY A 100 -3.79 -15.35 10.54
CA GLY A 100 -2.82 -15.92 9.61
C GLY A 100 -2.51 -14.98 8.43
N GLU A 101 -3.52 -14.27 7.93
CA GLU A 101 -3.36 -13.30 6.85
C GLU A 101 -2.49 -12.11 7.28
N VAL A 102 -2.79 -11.51 8.43
CA VAL A 102 -1.99 -10.37 8.94
C VAL A 102 -0.55 -10.79 9.23
N PHE A 103 -0.35 -11.96 9.83
CA PHE A 103 0.99 -12.50 10.03
C PHE A 103 1.74 -12.68 8.72
N ARG A 104 1.08 -13.24 7.69
CA ARG A 104 1.63 -13.40 6.35
C ARG A 104 1.96 -12.06 5.69
N ALA A 105 1.12 -11.04 5.88
CA ALA A 105 1.38 -9.69 5.42
C ALA A 105 2.70 -9.14 6.00
N GLY A 106 2.94 -9.35 7.29
CA GLY A 106 4.21 -8.99 7.93
C GLY A 106 5.40 -9.73 7.31
N GLN A 107 5.26 -11.01 7.00
CA GLN A 107 6.31 -11.79 6.34
C GLN A 107 6.67 -11.27 4.94
N PHE A 108 5.72 -10.71 4.18
CA PHE A 108 6.04 -10.08 2.91
C PHE A 108 6.94 -8.85 3.09
N PHE A 109 6.65 -8.00 4.05
CA PHE A 109 7.49 -6.84 4.34
C PHE A 109 8.89 -7.26 4.79
N THR A 110 9.03 -8.26 5.68
CA THR A 110 10.34 -8.74 6.13
C THR A 110 11.12 -9.45 5.00
N TYR A 111 10.43 -10.15 4.11
CA TYR A 111 11.06 -10.73 2.91
C TYR A 111 11.66 -9.64 2.02
N PHE A 112 10.87 -8.61 1.67
CA PHE A 112 11.37 -7.52 0.83
C PHE A 112 12.36 -6.60 1.55
N ALA A 113 12.35 -6.54 2.88
CA ALA A 113 13.41 -5.90 3.65
C ALA A 113 14.77 -6.59 3.44
N ALA A 114 14.79 -7.91 3.29
CA ALA A 114 16.00 -8.64 2.95
C ALA A 114 16.36 -8.50 1.46
N GLU A 115 15.38 -8.55 0.57
CA GLU A 115 15.58 -8.43 -0.88
C GLU A 115 16.09 -7.05 -1.31
N VAL A 116 15.78 -5.99 -0.58
CA VAL A 116 16.29 -4.64 -0.90
C VAL A 116 17.81 -4.57 -0.93
N LEU A 117 18.50 -5.39 -0.14
CA LEU A 117 19.95 -5.48 -0.11
C LEU A 117 20.55 -6.26 -1.28
N ARG A 118 19.71 -6.97 -2.04
CA ARG A 118 20.09 -7.84 -3.16
C ARG A 118 19.78 -7.22 -4.52
N GLN A 119 19.75 -5.88 -4.60
CA GLN A 119 19.61 -5.16 -5.86
C GLN A 119 20.90 -5.29 -6.67
N ILE A 120 21.04 -6.40 -7.39
CA ILE A 120 22.16 -6.66 -8.29
C ILE A 120 21.75 -6.32 -9.72
N GLY A 121 22.71 -5.81 -10.48
CA GLY A 121 22.67 -5.68 -11.92
C GLY A 121 23.50 -6.76 -12.57
N ASP A 122 23.62 -6.68 -13.89
CA ASP A 122 24.49 -7.53 -14.68
C ASP A 122 25.51 -6.67 -15.44
N THR A 123 26.74 -7.15 -15.56
CA THR A 123 27.74 -6.58 -16.46
C THR A 123 28.10 -7.62 -17.52
N ALA A 124 28.27 -7.20 -18.74
CA ALA A 124 28.65 -8.09 -19.83
C ALA A 124 29.59 -7.39 -20.82
N ASP A 125 30.49 -8.16 -21.43
CA ASP A 125 31.28 -7.67 -22.54
C ASP A 125 30.42 -7.51 -23.80
N SER A 126 30.69 -6.44 -24.55
CA SER A 126 30.04 -6.23 -25.83
C SER A 126 30.79 -6.98 -26.95
N THR A 127 30.07 -7.34 -28.02
CA THR A 127 30.65 -7.80 -29.26
C THR A 127 31.35 -6.69 -30.06
N ARG A 128 31.30 -5.45 -29.56
CA ARG A 128 31.94 -4.27 -30.14
C ARG A 128 33.15 -3.89 -29.30
N ASP A 129 34.31 -3.68 -29.97
CA ASP A 129 35.52 -3.29 -29.28
C ASP A 129 35.39 -1.98 -28.50
N GLY A 130 35.86 -2.00 -27.24
CA GLY A 130 35.87 -0.82 -26.37
C GLY A 130 34.51 -0.43 -25.77
N ILE A 131 33.50 -1.31 -25.88
CA ILE A 131 32.17 -1.09 -25.26
C ILE A 131 31.94 -2.10 -24.13
N GLU A 132 31.53 -1.61 -22.97
CA GLU A 132 31.04 -2.41 -21.85
C GLU A 132 29.52 -2.23 -21.71
N VAL A 133 28.83 -3.26 -21.26
CA VAL A 133 27.38 -3.26 -21.00
C VAL A 133 27.14 -3.40 -19.50
N ASP A 134 26.47 -2.40 -18.89
CA ASP A 134 26.07 -2.38 -17.49
C ASP A 134 24.54 -2.32 -17.40
N VAL A 135 23.93 -3.35 -16.84
CA VAL A 135 22.47 -3.43 -16.66
C VAL A 135 22.13 -3.08 -15.23
N ARG A 136 21.37 -2.03 -15.04
CA ARG A 136 20.90 -1.56 -13.72
C ARG A 136 19.40 -1.65 -13.63
N ARG A 137 18.90 -1.93 -12.42
CA ARG A 137 17.48 -1.88 -12.11
C ARG A 137 17.15 -0.52 -11.52
N GLU A 138 16.14 0.15 -12.09
CA GLU A 138 15.68 1.47 -11.64
C GLU A 138 14.22 1.40 -11.18
N PRO A 139 13.78 2.31 -10.27
CA PRO A 139 12.38 2.44 -9.91
C PRO A 139 11.52 2.78 -11.13
N LEU A 140 10.29 2.27 -11.18
CA LEU A 140 9.31 2.66 -12.18
C LEU A 140 8.83 4.11 -11.96
N GLY A 141 8.63 4.49 -10.70
CA GLY A 141 8.13 5.80 -10.32
C GLY A 141 6.95 5.72 -9.34
N VAL A 142 5.78 6.22 -9.73
CA VAL A 142 4.54 6.16 -8.95
C VAL A 142 3.72 4.95 -9.37
N VAL A 143 3.47 4.05 -8.41
CA VAL A 143 2.73 2.80 -8.63
C VAL A 143 1.33 2.91 -8.01
N ALA A 144 0.29 2.76 -8.83
CA ALA A 144 -1.07 2.57 -8.34
C ALA A 144 -1.27 1.11 -7.94
N ILE A 145 -1.79 0.90 -6.73
CA ILE A 145 -2.15 -0.42 -6.22
C ILE A 145 -3.66 -0.45 -6.03
N ILE A 146 -4.31 -1.38 -6.70
CA ILE A 146 -5.75 -1.65 -6.55
C ILE A 146 -5.86 -3.08 -6.03
N SER A 147 -6.45 -3.25 -4.83
CA SER A 147 -6.53 -4.54 -4.15
C SER A 147 -7.98 -4.96 -3.85
N PRO A 148 -8.26 -6.27 -3.83
CA PRO A 148 -9.57 -6.83 -3.55
C PRO A 148 -9.86 -6.88 -2.04
N TRP A 149 -11.06 -7.36 -1.72
CA TRP A 149 -11.58 -7.48 -0.36
C TRP A 149 -11.24 -8.81 0.33
N ASN A 150 -10.98 -9.88 -0.43
CA ASN A 150 -10.88 -11.25 0.11
C ASN A 150 -9.56 -11.58 0.84
N PHE A 151 -8.50 -10.82 0.56
CA PHE A 151 -7.24 -10.80 1.31
C PHE A 151 -6.75 -9.36 1.43
N PRO A 152 -7.47 -8.50 2.17
CA PRO A 152 -7.29 -7.04 2.12
C PRO A 152 -5.91 -6.60 2.60
N THR A 153 -5.36 -7.26 3.61
CA THR A 153 -4.05 -6.92 4.16
C THR A 153 -2.92 -7.61 3.41
N ALA A 154 -3.03 -8.92 3.15
CA ALA A 154 -1.95 -9.67 2.50
C ALA A 154 -1.76 -9.26 1.03
N THR A 155 -2.85 -9.13 0.24
CA THR A 155 -2.74 -8.75 -1.18
C THR A 155 -2.15 -7.35 -1.35
N ALA A 156 -2.52 -6.42 -0.49
CA ALA A 156 -1.92 -5.09 -0.49
C ALA A 156 -0.43 -5.16 -0.13
N SER A 157 -0.09 -5.89 0.94
CA SER A 157 1.29 -5.97 1.45
C SER A 157 2.27 -6.52 0.44
N TRP A 158 1.93 -7.57 -0.31
CA TRP A 158 2.85 -8.14 -1.31
C TRP A 158 3.05 -7.25 -2.56
N LYS A 159 2.27 -6.16 -2.68
CA LYS A 159 2.42 -5.13 -3.73
C LYS A 159 3.12 -3.88 -3.18
N ILE A 160 2.73 -3.44 -1.98
CA ILE A 160 3.30 -2.26 -1.31
C ILE A 160 4.77 -2.51 -0.94
N ALA A 161 5.07 -3.66 -0.34
CA ALA A 161 6.42 -3.96 0.13
C ALA A 161 7.46 -3.93 -1.00
N PRO A 162 7.30 -4.62 -2.15
CA PRO A 162 8.25 -4.52 -3.25
C PRO A 162 8.27 -3.13 -3.89
N ALA A 163 7.13 -2.43 -4.01
CA ALA A 163 7.12 -1.08 -4.55
C ALA A 163 8.03 -0.15 -3.74
N LEU A 164 7.89 -0.12 -2.41
CA LEU A 164 8.71 0.68 -1.51
C LEU A 164 10.17 0.20 -1.49
N ALA A 165 10.42 -1.12 -1.44
CA ALA A 165 11.76 -1.71 -1.44
C ALA A 165 12.60 -1.23 -2.62
N PHE A 166 11.99 -1.18 -3.81
CA PHE A 166 12.69 -0.85 -5.04
C PHE A 166 12.53 0.62 -5.47
N GLY A 167 12.22 1.51 -4.52
CA GLY A 167 12.32 2.95 -4.72
C GLY A 167 11.10 3.62 -5.34
N ASN A 168 9.95 2.95 -5.41
CA ASN A 168 8.71 3.50 -5.96
C ASN A 168 7.87 4.17 -4.88
N ALA A 169 7.04 5.14 -5.27
CA ALA A 169 5.93 5.64 -4.46
C ALA A 169 4.65 4.85 -4.72
N VAL A 170 3.74 4.87 -3.75
CA VAL A 170 2.51 4.08 -3.77
C VAL A 170 1.28 4.97 -3.60
N ILE A 171 0.32 4.80 -4.51
CA ILE A 171 -1.07 5.23 -4.34
C ILE A 171 -1.91 3.96 -4.18
N TRP A 172 -2.41 3.70 -2.98
CA TRP A 172 -3.20 2.51 -2.71
C TRP A 172 -4.70 2.82 -2.63
N LYS A 173 -5.46 2.14 -3.50
CA LYS A 173 -6.92 2.09 -3.48
C LYS A 173 -7.36 0.71 -3.03
N PRO A 174 -7.78 0.53 -1.76
CA PRO A 174 -8.35 -0.73 -1.27
C PRO A 174 -9.78 -0.95 -1.77
N ALA A 175 -10.31 -2.13 -1.56
CA ALA A 175 -11.74 -2.39 -1.76
C ALA A 175 -12.60 -1.63 -0.73
N ASN A 176 -13.77 -1.13 -1.14
CA ASN A 176 -14.69 -0.43 -0.24
C ASN A 176 -15.30 -1.33 0.83
N LEU A 177 -15.26 -2.65 0.64
CA LEU A 177 -15.78 -3.64 1.60
C LEU A 177 -14.84 -3.87 2.79
N THR A 178 -13.56 -3.49 2.68
CA THR A 178 -12.55 -3.77 3.71
C THR A 178 -11.65 -2.56 3.99
N PRO A 179 -12.23 -1.39 4.32
CA PRO A 179 -11.47 -0.17 4.57
C PRO A 179 -10.76 -0.17 5.93
N ALA A 180 -11.26 -0.89 6.95
CA ALA A 180 -10.66 -0.90 8.28
C ALA A 180 -9.27 -1.55 8.27
N SER A 181 -9.13 -2.69 7.61
CA SER A 181 -7.83 -3.35 7.39
C SER A 181 -6.85 -2.44 6.64
N ALA A 182 -7.36 -1.67 5.67
CA ALA A 182 -6.54 -0.74 4.90
C ALA A 182 -6.04 0.44 5.75
N VAL A 183 -6.90 1.03 6.56
CA VAL A 183 -6.51 2.10 7.50
C VAL A 183 -5.48 1.57 8.51
N ALA A 184 -5.71 0.38 9.09
CA ALA A 184 -4.81 -0.20 10.07
C ALA A 184 -3.38 -0.45 9.50
N LEU A 185 -3.26 -0.98 8.27
CA LEU A 185 -1.98 -1.11 7.59
C LEU A 185 -1.35 0.26 7.30
N SER A 186 -2.16 1.22 6.85
CA SER A 186 -1.69 2.57 6.55
C SER A 186 -1.19 3.31 7.79
N GLU A 187 -1.81 3.10 8.96
CA GLU A 187 -1.33 3.64 10.24
C GLU A 187 0.06 3.13 10.61
N ILE A 188 0.34 1.85 10.35
CA ILE A 188 1.67 1.27 10.58
C ILE A 188 2.70 1.93 9.64
N ILE A 189 2.36 2.06 8.36
CA ILE A 189 3.25 2.67 7.37
C ILE A 189 3.46 4.16 7.63
N SER A 190 2.41 4.90 8.02
CA SER A 190 2.46 6.35 8.24
C SER A 190 3.39 6.80 9.37
N ARG A 191 3.69 5.89 10.31
CA ARG A 191 4.61 6.16 11.43
C ARG A 191 6.08 5.91 11.10
N GLN A 192 6.37 5.40 9.91
CA GLN A 192 7.73 5.10 9.51
C GLN A 192 8.48 6.37 9.03
N ASP A 193 9.80 6.31 9.09
CA ASP A 193 10.68 7.36 8.60
C ASP A 193 10.78 7.33 7.06
N ILE A 194 9.70 7.77 6.40
CA ILE A 194 9.55 7.86 4.95
C ILE A 194 9.18 9.28 4.51
N PRO A 195 9.53 9.71 3.31
CA PRO A 195 9.10 11.01 2.78
C PRO A 195 7.58 11.16 2.76
N LYS A 196 7.07 12.34 3.14
CA LYS A 196 5.64 12.64 3.07
C LYS A 196 5.13 12.48 1.63
N GLY A 197 4.08 11.68 1.47
CA GLY A 197 3.51 11.36 0.16
C GLY A 197 4.12 10.13 -0.53
N LEU A 198 5.14 9.48 0.03
CA LEU A 198 5.69 8.25 -0.54
C LEU A 198 4.66 7.11 -0.56
N PHE A 199 3.84 7.03 0.47
CA PHE A 199 2.70 6.13 0.57
C PHE A 199 1.43 6.95 0.78
N ASN A 200 0.37 6.63 0.01
CA ASN A 200 -0.92 7.27 0.11
C ASN A 200 -2.02 6.21 0.12
N LEU A 201 -2.96 6.34 1.06
CA LEU A 201 -4.21 5.59 1.11
C LEU A 201 -5.33 6.48 0.56
N VAL A 202 -5.92 6.09 -0.57
CA VAL A 202 -7.02 6.82 -1.22
C VAL A 202 -8.23 5.91 -1.31
N MET A 203 -9.12 6.02 -0.33
CA MET A 203 -10.37 5.25 -0.27
C MET A 203 -11.41 5.86 -1.19
N GLY A 204 -12.12 5.02 -1.95
CA GLY A 204 -13.13 5.47 -2.89
C GLY A 204 -13.62 4.37 -3.81
N ALA A 205 -14.74 4.61 -4.50
CA ALA A 205 -15.34 3.64 -5.40
C ALA A 205 -14.43 3.32 -6.61
N GLY A 206 -14.51 2.08 -7.09
CA GLY A 206 -13.71 1.63 -8.25
C GLY A 206 -13.98 2.47 -9.51
N ARG A 207 -15.24 2.82 -9.75
CA ARG A 207 -15.67 3.64 -10.89
C ARG A 207 -15.25 5.12 -10.82
N ASP A 208 -14.89 5.59 -9.61
CA ASP A 208 -14.47 6.98 -9.38
C ASP A 208 -12.94 7.04 -9.20
N VAL A 209 -12.42 6.70 -8.02
CA VAL A 209 -10.98 6.73 -7.71
C VAL A 209 -10.20 5.71 -8.54
N GLY A 210 -10.74 4.47 -8.68
CA GLY A 210 -10.05 3.42 -9.44
C GLY A 210 -9.89 3.77 -10.91
N GLN A 211 -10.95 4.25 -11.56
CA GLN A 211 -10.92 4.64 -12.97
C GLN A 211 -9.93 5.80 -13.21
N ARG A 212 -9.96 6.82 -12.34
CA ARG A 212 -9.04 7.95 -12.45
C ARG A 212 -7.57 7.54 -12.27
N LEU A 213 -7.28 6.59 -11.39
CA LEU A 213 -5.92 6.04 -11.24
C LEU A 213 -5.44 5.37 -12.53
N VAL A 214 -6.32 4.61 -13.19
CA VAL A 214 -5.98 3.90 -14.44
C VAL A 214 -5.77 4.88 -15.60
N GLU A 215 -6.51 5.97 -15.64
CA GLU A 215 -6.45 6.99 -16.71
C GLU A 215 -5.37 8.06 -16.46
N SER A 216 -4.83 8.14 -15.25
CA SER A 216 -3.90 9.21 -14.88
C SER A 216 -2.54 9.08 -15.56
N PRO A 217 -2.08 10.10 -16.32
CA PRO A 217 -0.74 10.10 -16.89
C PRO A 217 0.38 10.29 -15.83
N LYS A 218 0.02 10.53 -14.57
CA LYS A 218 0.95 10.64 -13.44
C LYS A 218 1.29 9.28 -12.81
N ILE A 219 0.66 8.19 -13.26
CA ILE A 219 0.93 6.81 -12.83
C ILE A 219 1.87 6.15 -13.83
N ASP A 220 2.97 5.59 -13.34
CA ASP A 220 3.97 4.90 -14.16
C ASP A 220 3.71 3.40 -14.27
N ALA A 221 3.04 2.81 -13.26
CA ALA A 221 2.67 1.40 -13.26
C ALA A 221 1.42 1.13 -12.41
N ILE A 222 0.68 0.07 -12.76
CA ILE A 222 -0.51 -0.37 -12.02
C ILE A 222 -0.33 -1.82 -11.60
N SER A 223 -0.50 -2.09 -10.30
CA SER A 223 -0.59 -3.45 -9.76
C SER A 223 -2.02 -3.73 -9.32
N PHE A 224 -2.75 -4.45 -10.15
CA PHE A 224 -4.16 -4.77 -9.95
C PHE A 224 -4.37 -6.21 -9.50
N THR A 225 -5.26 -6.42 -8.55
CA THR A 225 -5.89 -7.71 -8.24
C THR A 225 -7.37 -7.45 -7.97
N GLY A 226 -8.23 -8.16 -8.67
CA GLY A 226 -9.68 -8.01 -8.59
C GLY A 226 -10.40 -9.03 -9.44
N SER A 227 -11.72 -8.86 -9.62
CA SER A 227 -12.54 -9.70 -10.49
C SER A 227 -12.53 -9.21 -11.93
N VAL A 228 -12.82 -10.11 -12.84
CA VAL A 228 -13.26 -9.78 -14.21
C VAL A 228 -14.76 -9.45 -14.14
N PRO A 229 -15.26 -8.45 -14.90
CA PRO A 229 -16.68 -8.13 -14.98
C PRO A 229 -17.51 -9.30 -15.52
#